data_807d97d47b7429c75faff280892550a8
#
_entry.id   807d97d47b7429c75faff280892550a8
#
_cell.length_a   1.000
_cell.length_b   1.000
_cell.length_c   1.000
_cell.angle_alpha   90.00
_cell.angle_beta   90.00
_cell.angle_gamma   90.00
#
_symmetry.space_group_name_H-M   'P 1'
#
loop_
_entity.id
_entity.type
_entity.pdbx_description
1 polymer ?
#
loop_
_entity_poly.entity_id
_entity_poly.type
_entity_poly.pdbx_seq_one_letter_code
_entity_poly.pdbx_strand_id
1 'polypeptide(L)'
;MQTVHQNTVRFEETDAQGVVFYGNYVTFQDEAVTAYLEAIGYPYEKLRDADWDVHVVHVDLDYRAPAEFRDRLFNAIRVDAVRESSIEFDYECRDEADEVVAEGGLVHVAVDESDEPTRVSEEFREAVVDFQAEPPAPV
;
A
#
# COMPACT_ATOMS: atom_id res chain seq x y z
N MET A 1 1.40 7.98 -9.75
CA MET A 1 0.65 6.94 -9.01
C MET A 1 -0.69 7.50 -8.56
N GLN A 2 -1.68 6.63 -8.41
CA GLN A 2 -3.04 7.06 -8.11
C GLN A 2 -3.29 7.09 -6.62
N THR A 3 -3.97 8.16 -6.15
CA THR A 3 -4.52 8.19 -4.80
C THR A 3 -5.64 7.15 -4.71
N VAL A 4 -5.52 6.25 -3.75
CA VAL A 4 -6.50 5.17 -3.54
C VAL A 4 -7.20 5.29 -2.19
N HIS A 5 -6.68 6.12 -1.28
CA HIS A 5 -7.22 6.28 0.06
C HIS A 5 -6.94 7.69 0.57
N GLN A 6 -7.94 8.30 1.20
CA GLN A 6 -7.80 9.60 1.85
C GLN A 6 -8.13 9.46 3.31
N ASN A 7 -7.40 10.14 4.17
CA ASN A 7 -7.72 10.20 5.58
C ASN A 7 -7.49 11.61 6.13
N THR A 8 -8.21 11.95 7.16
CA THR A 8 -8.02 13.18 7.93
C THR A 8 -7.30 12.78 9.22
N VAL A 9 -6.21 13.47 9.54
CA VAL A 9 -5.42 13.17 10.73
C VAL A 9 -6.30 13.40 11.98
N ARG A 10 -6.41 12.36 12.82
CA ARG A 10 -7.16 12.42 14.08
C ARG A 10 -6.22 12.83 15.20
N PHE A 11 -6.78 13.43 16.26
CA PHE A 11 -6.00 13.86 17.41
C PHE A 11 -5.18 12.70 18.00
N GLU A 12 -5.77 11.54 18.13
CA GLU A 12 -5.12 10.35 18.69
C GLU A 12 -3.98 9.81 17.84
N GLU A 13 -3.85 10.28 16.60
CA GLU A 13 -2.75 9.90 15.70
C GLU A 13 -1.56 10.83 15.84
N THR A 14 -1.68 11.89 16.64
CA THR A 14 -0.59 12.85 16.86
C THR A 14 0.18 12.48 18.14
N ASP A 15 1.40 13.00 18.23
CA ASP A 15 2.29 12.77 19.36
C ASP A 15 2.50 14.05 20.19
N ALA A 16 3.41 14.01 21.15
CA ALA A 16 3.71 15.13 22.02
C ALA A 16 4.26 16.35 21.27
N GLN A 17 4.73 16.19 20.05
CA GLN A 17 5.22 17.28 19.21
C GLN A 17 4.12 17.91 18.36
N GLY A 18 2.90 17.39 18.43
CA GLY A 18 1.75 17.90 17.68
C GLY A 18 1.70 17.47 16.24
N VAL A 19 2.49 16.47 15.85
CA VAL A 19 2.51 15.94 14.49
C VAL A 19 2.13 14.47 14.50
N VAL A 20 1.78 13.94 13.34
CA VAL A 20 1.47 12.51 13.21
C VAL A 20 2.65 11.69 13.74
N PHE A 21 2.35 10.79 14.71
CA PHE A 21 3.34 9.84 15.19
C PHE A 21 3.81 8.97 14.03
N TYR A 22 5.13 8.87 13.86
CA TYR A 22 5.69 8.25 12.66
C TYR A 22 5.21 6.81 12.40
N GLY A 23 4.91 6.07 13.46
CA GLY A 23 4.39 4.70 13.32
C GLY A 23 3.02 4.64 12.66
N ASN A 24 2.23 5.71 12.73
CA ASN A 24 0.90 5.73 12.11
C ASN A 24 0.95 5.71 10.58
N TYR A 25 2.05 6.14 9.98
CA TYR A 25 2.19 6.07 8.52
C TYR A 25 2.21 4.64 7.99
N VAL A 26 2.65 3.68 8.81
CA VAL A 26 2.55 2.25 8.44
C VAL A 26 1.08 1.84 8.35
N THR A 27 0.24 2.34 9.27
CA THR A 27 -1.21 2.09 9.21
C THR A 27 -1.82 2.73 7.97
N PHE A 28 -1.46 3.97 7.66
CA PHE A 28 -1.95 4.66 6.46
C PHE A 28 -1.53 3.92 5.19
N GLN A 29 -0.31 3.43 5.16
CA GLN A 29 0.21 2.62 4.06
C GLN A 29 -0.59 1.32 3.90
N ASP A 30 -0.87 0.63 5.01
CA ASP A 30 -1.65 -0.60 5.00
C ASP A 30 -3.08 -0.36 4.51
N GLU A 31 -3.71 0.71 4.97
CA GLU A 31 -5.04 1.09 4.49
C GLU A 31 -5.04 1.40 2.99
N ALA A 32 -3.98 2.04 2.50
CA ALA A 32 -3.84 2.35 1.08
C ALA A 32 -3.69 1.07 0.25
N VAL A 33 -2.91 0.09 0.74
CA VAL A 33 -2.78 -1.21 0.06
C VAL A 33 -4.12 -1.93 0.03
N THR A 34 -4.85 -1.94 1.13
CA THR A 34 -6.19 -2.55 1.19
C THR A 34 -7.12 -1.90 0.16
N ALA A 35 -7.13 -0.58 0.10
CA ALA A 35 -7.94 0.16 -0.86
C ALA A 35 -7.52 -0.12 -2.31
N TYR A 36 -6.23 -0.25 -2.56
CA TYR A 36 -5.70 -0.61 -3.89
C TYR A 36 -6.19 -1.99 -4.31
N LEU A 37 -6.07 -2.99 -3.42
CA LEU A 37 -6.50 -4.35 -3.71
C LEU A 37 -8.00 -4.39 -4.00
N GLU A 38 -8.81 -3.66 -3.25
CA GLU A 38 -10.25 -3.56 -3.52
C GLU A 38 -10.50 -2.90 -4.88
N ALA A 39 -9.75 -1.85 -5.22
CA ALA A 39 -9.92 -1.12 -6.47
C ALA A 39 -9.60 -1.98 -7.70
N ILE A 40 -8.63 -2.88 -7.61
CA ILE A 40 -8.30 -3.79 -8.71
C ILE A 40 -9.18 -5.05 -8.73
N GLY A 41 -10.11 -5.18 -7.79
CA GLY A 41 -11.01 -6.32 -7.72
C GLY A 41 -10.43 -7.54 -7.03
N TYR A 42 -9.41 -7.35 -6.20
CA TYR A 42 -8.75 -8.43 -5.45
C TYR A 42 -8.68 -8.14 -3.95
N PRO A 43 -9.84 -7.92 -3.28
CA PRO A 43 -9.82 -7.79 -1.83
C PRO A 43 -9.30 -9.08 -1.18
N TYR A 44 -8.87 -9.00 0.07
CA TYR A 44 -8.27 -10.14 0.78
C TYR A 44 -9.16 -11.38 0.79
N GLU A 45 -10.49 -11.20 0.85
CA GLU A 45 -11.43 -12.32 0.82
C GLU A 45 -11.31 -13.13 -0.47
N LYS A 46 -11.09 -12.42 -1.60
CA LYS A 46 -10.96 -13.09 -2.89
C LYS A 46 -9.67 -13.89 -2.99
N LEU A 47 -8.57 -13.41 -2.40
CA LEU A 47 -7.33 -14.16 -2.35
C LEU A 47 -7.53 -15.46 -1.59
N ARG A 48 -8.18 -15.39 -0.42
CA ARG A 48 -8.45 -16.57 0.40
C ARG A 48 -9.36 -17.57 -0.32
N ASP A 49 -10.35 -17.09 -1.06
CA ASP A 49 -11.23 -17.96 -1.85
C ASP A 49 -10.47 -18.66 -2.98
N ALA A 50 -9.38 -18.06 -3.45
CA ALA A 50 -8.50 -18.64 -4.46
C ALA A 50 -7.33 -19.45 -3.85
N ASP A 51 -7.40 -19.74 -2.54
CA ASP A 51 -6.44 -20.56 -1.80
C ASP A 51 -5.04 -19.95 -1.69
N TRP A 52 -4.94 -18.64 -1.72
CA TRP A 52 -3.69 -17.96 -1.44
C TRP A 52 -3.93 -16.70 -0.60
N ASP A 53 -2.87 -16.22 0.03
CA ASP A 53 -2.90 -15.05 0.87
C ASP A 53 -1.56 -14.32 0.71
N VAL A 54 -1.42 -13.21 1.40
CA VAL A 54 -0.18 -12.43 1.36
C VAL A 54 0.27 -12.11 2.78
N HIS A 55 1.59 -12.07 2.96
CA HIS A 55 2.19 -11.60 4.20
C HIS A 55 3.18 -10.48 3.89
N VAL A 56 3.17 -9.44 4.73
CA VAL A 56 4.15 -8.36 4.61
C VAL A 56 5.50 -8.87 5.10
N VAL A 57 6.53 -8.72 4.28
CA VAL A 57 7.89 -9.14 4.62
C VAL A 57 8.87 -7.97 4.69
N HIS A 58 8.50 -6.81 4.18
CA HIS A 58 9.35 -5.63 4.19
C HIS A 58 8.48 -4.38 4.14
N VAL A 59 8.86 -3.35 4.92
CA VAL A 59 8.27 -2.02 4.88
C VAL A 59 9.39 -1.02 4.99
N ASP A 60 9.35 0.03 4.16
CA ASP A 60 10.23 1.18 4.33
C ASP A 60 9.43 2.47 4.17
N LEU A 61 9.87 3.51 4.87
CA LEU A 61 9.25 4.83 4.85
C LEU A 61 10.32 5.89 5.05
N ASP A 62 10.26 6.93 4.24
CA ASP A 62 11.01 8.16 4.42
C ASP A 62 10.02 9.28 4.74
N TYR A 63 10.33 10.08 5.74
CA TYR A 63 9.47 11.18 6.20
C TYR A 63 10.01 12.49 5.66
N ARG A 64 9.19 13.21 4.87
CA ARG A 64 9.62 14.42 4.17
C ARG A 64 9.13 15.70 4.81
N ALA A 65 7.93 15.67 5.43
CA ALA A 65 7.32 16.82 6.06
C ALA A 65 6.38 16.36 7.15
N PRO A 66 6.17 17.16 8.21
CA PRO A 66 5.22 16.80 9.25
C PRO A 66 3.78 17.03 8.78
N ALA A 67 2.86 16.24 9.30
CA ALA A 67 1.43 16.46 9.17
C ALA A 67 0.84 16.65 10.57
N GLU A 68 -0.20 17.47 10.66
CA GLU A 68 -0.78 17.89 11.93
C GLU A 68 -2.24 17.46 12.03
N PHE A 69 -2.80 17.62 13.22
CA PHE A 69 -4.20 17.34 13.49
C PHE A 69 -5.09 18.04 12.47
N ARG A 70 -6.02 17.30 11.87
CA ARG A 70 -7.01 17.73 10.89
C ARG A 70 -6.46 17.94 9.47
N ASP A 71 -5.18 17.72 9.24
CA ASP A 71 -4.67 17.70 7.89
C ASP A 71 -5.30 16.55 7.12
N ARG A 72 -5.58 16.78 5.83
CA ARG A 72 -6.06 15.73 4.93
C ARG A 72 -4.88 15.15 4.19
N LEU A 73 -4.81 13.83 4.18
CA LEU A 73 -3.73 13.08 3.54
C LEU A 73 -4.28 12.25 2.38
N PHE A 74 -3.53 12.24 1.29
CA PHE A 74 -3.87 11.55 0.06
C PHE A 74 -2.82 10.47 -0.15
N ASN A 75 -3.25 9.21 -0.02
CA ASN A 75 -2.37 8.06 -0.02
C ASN A 75 -2.46 7.36 -1.38
N ALA A 76 -1.33 7.29 -2.07
CA ALA A 76 -1.23 6.69 -3.39
C ALA A 76 -0.43 5.40 -3.32
N ILE A 77 -0.84 4.42 -4.09
CA ILE A 77 -0.19 3.12 -4.21
C ILE A 77 -0.05 2.80 -5.69
N ARG A 78 1.08 2.19 -6.02
CA ARG A 78 1.25 1.50 -7.30
C ARG A 78 2.02 0.21 -7.04
N VAL A 79 1.74 -0.79 -7.84
CA VAL A 79 2.57 -2.01 -7.85
C VAL A 79 3.77 -1.74 -8.75
N ASP A 80 4.95 -1.76 -8.16
CA ASP A 80 6.19 -1.54 -8.89
C ASP A 80 6.66 -2.81 -9.60
N ALA A 81 6.50 -3.96 -8.96
CA ALA A 81 6.88 -5.23 -9.55
C ALA A 81 6.00 -6.37 -9.03
N VAL A 82 5.67 -7.29 -9.91
CA VAL A 82 5.07 -8.58 -9.55
C VAL A 82 6.10 -9.64 -9.95
N ARG A 83 6.71 -10.25 -8.95
CA ARG A 83 7.71 -11.29 -9.17
C ARG A 83 7.05 -12.65 -9.04
N GLU A 84 7.84 -13.74 -9.03
CA GLU A 84 7.26 -15.07 -8.96
C GLU A 84 6.32 -15.24 -7.76
N SER A 85 6.80 -14.90 -6.55
CA SER A 85 6.02 -15.05 -5.31
C SER A 85 5.91 -13.78 -4.48
N SER A 86 6.28 -12.63 -5.02
CA SER A 86 6.22 -11.37 -4.28
C SER A 86 5.61 -10.24 -5.10
N ILE A 87 5.05 -9.29 -4.38
CA ILE A 87 4.44 -8.08 -4.95
C ILE A 87 5.11 -6.90 -4.26
N GLU A 88 5.73 -6.02 -5.04
CA GLU A 88 6.40 -4.83 -4.52
C GLU A 88 5.54 -3.61 -4.81
N PHE A 89 5.24 -2.85 -3.77
CA PHE A 89 4.41 -1.66 -3.85
C PHE A 89 5.24 -0.42 -3.59
N ASP A 90 4.95 0.64 -4.33
CA ASP A 90 5.39 2.00 -4.01
C ASP A 90 4.24 2.73 -3.31
N TYR A 91 4.59 3.51 -2.31
CA TYR A 91 3.66 4.29 -1.51
C TYR A 91 4.07 5.75 -1.45
N GLU A 92 3.08 6.64 -1.57
CA GLU A 92 3.32 8.07 -1.44
C GLU A 92 2.13 8.70 -0.73
N CYS A 93 2.42 9.52 0.29
CA CYS A 93 1.43 10.27 1.03
C CYS A 93 1.66 11.76 0.81
N ARG A 94 0.64 12.47 0.32
CA ARG A 94 0.68 13.90 0.06
C ARG A 94 -0.35 14.63 0.90
N ASP A 95 -0.09 15.89 1.21
CA ASP A 95 -1.04 16.77 1.88
C ASP A 95 -1.90 17.54 0.85
N GLU A 96 -2.76 18.45 1.34
CA GLU A 96 -3.66 19.23 0.47
C GLU A 96 -2.91 20.20 -0.46
N ALA A 97 -1.68 20.56 -0.12
CA ALA A 97 -0.83 21.40 -0.96
C ALA A 97 -0.04 20.57 -1.99
N ASP A 98 -0.36 19.27 -2.10
CA ASP A 98 0.33 18.33 -2.99
C ASP A 98 1.80 18.14 -2.64
N GLU A 99 2.16 18.38 -1.38
CA GLU A 99 3.50 18.16 -0.89
C GLU A 99 3.63 16.74 -0.34
N VAL A 100 4.73 16.07 -0.68
CA VAL A 100 4.99 14.73 -0.15
C VAL A 100 5.33 14.82 1.33
N VAL A 101 4.55 14.16 2.17
CA VAL A 101 4.81 14.10 3.61
C VAL A 101 5.51 12.81 4.01
N ALA A 102 5.27 11.72 3.28
CA ALA A 102 5.96 10.44 3.49
C ALA A 102 5.94 9.65 2.19
N GLU A 103 6.96 8.83 1.99
CA GLU A 103 7.04 7.95 0.82
C GLU A 103 7.87 6.72 1.15
N GLY A 104 7.70 5.68 0.40
CA GLY A 104 8.45 4.44 0.60
C GLY A 104 7.81 3.30 -0.14
N GLY A 105 7.91 2.11 0.42
CA GLY A 105 7.36 0.92 -0.20
C GLY A 105 7.13 -0.20 0.77
N LEU A 106 6.59 -1.28 0.26
CA LEU A 106 6.42 -2.52 1.02
C LEU A 106 6.41 -3.69 0.07
N VAL A 107 6.67 -4.86 0.62
CA VAL A 107 6.70 -6.11 -0.15
C VAL A 107 5.79 -7.11 0.53
N HIS A 108 4.89 -7.69 -0.25
CA HIS A 108 4.09 -8.84 0.13
C HIS A 108 4.67 -10.09 -0.50
N VAL A 109 4.66 -11.21 0.24
CA VAL A 109 4.92 -12.54 -0.32
C VAL A 109 3.60 -13.28 -0.39
N ALA A 110 3.32 -13.87 -1.55
CA ALA A 110 2.17 -14.74 -1.75
C ALA A 110 2.46 -16.10 -1.12
N VAL A 111 1.51 -16.60 -0.35
CA VAL A 111 1.64 -17.89 0.34
C VAL A 111 0.43 -18.76 0.07
N ASP A 112 0.62 -20.07 0.10
CA ASP A 112 -0.46 -21.05 -0.02
C ASP A 112 -1.07 -21.38 1.35
N GLU A 113 -1.96 -22.36 1.38
CA GLU A 113 -2.65 -22.79 2.60
C GLU A 113 -1.69 -23.31 3.69
N SER A 114 -0.49 -23.73 3.29
CA SER A 114 0.54 -24.22 4.23
C SER A 114 1.53 -23.12 4.63
N ASP A 115 1.22 -21.85 4.32
CA ASP A 115 2.10 -20.70 4.54
C ASP A 115 3.44 -20.79 3.80
N GLU A 116 3.49 -21.55 2.72
CA GLU A 116 4.66 -21.64 1.85
C GLU A 116 4.54 -20.65 0.69
N PRO A 117 5.65 -20.05 0.25
CA PRO A 117 5.60 -19.14 -0.90
C PRO A 117 4.98 -19.83 -2.12
N THR A 118 4.09 -19.11 -2.79
CA THR A 118 3.42 -19.61 -3.99
C THR A 118 3.47 -18.56 -5.10
N ARG A 119 3.19 -18.97 -6.33
CA ARG A 119 3.23 -18.05 -7.47
C ARG A 119 2.06 -17.07 -7.40
N VAL A 120 2.36 -15.79 -7.62
CA VAL A 120 1.33 -14.76 -7.80
C VAL A 120 0.58 -15.08 -9.11
N SER A 121 -0.76 -15.11 -9.06
CA SER A 121 -1.56 -15.51 -10.21
C SER A 121 -1.44 -14.53 -11.38
N GLU A 122 -1.57 -15.05 -12.61
CA GLU A 122 -1.60 -14.20 -13.80
C GLU A 122 -2.80 -13.27 -13.80
N GLU A 123 -3.93 -13.71 -13.25
CA GLU A 123 -5.12 -12.90 -13.13
C GLU A 123 -4.88 -11.67 -12.26
N PHE A 124 -4.13 -11.83 -11.17
CA PHE A 124 -3.75 -10.71 -10.31
C PHE A 124 -2.87 -9.72 -11.09
N ARG A 125 -1.86 -10.22 -11.79
CA ARG A 125 -0.98 -9.40 -12.62
C ARG A 125 -1.78 -8.62 -13.66
N GLU A 126 -2.71 -9.29 -14.34
CA GLU A 126 -3.57 -8.65 -15.35
C GLU A 126 -4.42 -7.53 -14.72
N ALA A 127 -4.96 -7.75 -13.53
CA ALA A 127 -5.75 -6.74 -12.82
C ALA A 127 -4.91 -5.51 -12.50
N VAL A 128 -3.65 -5.68 -12.11
CA VAL A 128 -2.72 -4.59 -11.87
C VAL A 128 -2.44 -3.82 -13.16
N VAL A 129 -2.13 -4.53 -14.24
CA VAL A 129 -1.85 -3.93 -15.55
C VAL A 129 -3.04 -3.13 -16.06
N ASP A 130 -4.25 -3.66 -15.87
CA ASP A 130 -5.47 -2.98 -16.32
C ASP A 130 -5.79 -1.73 -15.50
N PHE A 131 -5.39 -1.70 -14.25
CA PHE A 131 -5.73 -0.61 -13.33
C PHE A 131 -4.78 0.57 -13.41
N GLN A 132 -3.48 0.33 -13.43
CA GLN A 132 -2.51 1.42 -13.31
C GLN A 132 -1.94 1.83 -14.69
N ALA A 133 -1.62 3.14 -14.82
CA ALA A 133 -1.14 3.71 -16.06
C ALA A 133 0.22 3.14 -16.48
N GLU A 134 1.10 2.88 -15.50
CA GLU A 134 2.41 2.29 -15.74
C GLU A 134 2.40 0.83 -15.31
N PRO A 135 2.73 -0.10 -16.20
CA PRO A 135 2.76 -1.51 -15.82
C PRO A 135 3.87 -1.78 -14.79
N PRO A 136 3.71 -2.83 -13.97
CA PRO A 136 4.78 -3.24 -13.07
C PRO A 136 5.97 -3.77 -13.85
N ALA A 137 7.14 -3.78 -13.21
CA ALA A 137 8.33 -4.35 -13.81
C ALA A 137 8.08 -5.83 -14.16
N PRO A 138 8.61 -6.32 -15.29
CA PRO A 138 8.48 -7.73 -15.65
C PRO A 138 9.23 -8.62 -14.65
N VAL A 139 8.76 -9.83 -14.56
CA VAL A 139 9.37 -10.85 -13.70
C VAL A 139 10.75 -11.23 -14.21
#